data_62def53ef9c193c4ff598f9f346aeb73
#
_entry.id   62def53ef9c193c4ff598f9f346aeb73
#
_cell.length_a   1.000
_cell.length_b   1.000
_cell.length_c   1.000
_cell.angle_alpha   90.00
_cell.angle_beta   90.00
_cell.angle_gamma   90.00
#
_symmetry.space_group_name_H-M   'P 1'
#
loop_
_entity.id
_entity.type
_entity.pdbx_description
1 polymer ?
#
loop_
_entity_poly.entity_id
_entity_poly.type
_entity_poly.pdbx_seq_one_letter_code
_entity_poly.pdbx_strand_id
1 'polypeptide(L)'
;MNKVAEDSTFFVERDFDEAMFKELFDLYASRIYKFGNSYLKSSLDAEELVQDVFVRVWNKRQELDLSKNIQSYIFKIAVNLIYDQLRKRKLEKMHAELSVFQQTEEDDSTWNKLALNDLQSQLNTLVAQMPEQRRQVFTMSRFDGLSYDEIAQQLNISKRTVENQVYRAMAFLKEHIDSRYILYIAFFYFS
;
A
#
# COMPACT_ATOMS: atom_id res chain seq x y z
N MET A 1 7.02 22.38 -3.97
CA MET A 1 7.37 21.98 -5.35
C MET A 1 7.20 20.46 -5.39
N ASN A 2 6.18 20.02 -6.11
CA ASN A 2 5.69 18.63 -6.09
C ASN A 2 6.48 17.75 -7.07
N LYS A 3 7.45 17.01 -6.54
CA LYS A 3 8.22 16.03 -7.32
C LYS A 3 7.49 14.69 -7.55
N VAL A 4 6.31 14.51 -6.94
CA VAL A 4 5.59 13.22 -6.90
C VAL A 4 4.55 13.08 -8.02
N ALA A 5 4.03 14.18 -8.58
CA ALA A 5 3.01 14.14 -9.65
C ALA A 5 3.60 14.03 -11.06
N GLU A 6 4.86 14.47 -11.24
CA GLU A 6 5.58 14.30 -12.54
C GLU A 6 6.02 12.85 -12.75
N ASP A 7 6.16 12.07 -11.67
CA ASP A 7 6.74 10.72 -11.73
C ASP A 7 5.81 9.65 -12.31
N SER A 8 4.48 9.78 -12.15
CA SER A 8 3.54 8.76 -12.64
C SER A 8 3.36 8.76 -14.16
N THR A 9 3.53 9.92 -14.81
CA THR A 9 3.38 10.08 -16.27
C THR A 9 4.68 9.75 -17.02
N PHE A 10 5.81 9.81 -16.32
CA PHE A 10 7.14 9.64 -16.90
C PHE A 10 7.45 8.19 -17.30
N PHE A 11 6.77 7.21 -16.69
CA PHE A 11 7.04 5.78 -16.88
C PHE A 11 6.21 5.10 -17.98
N VAL A 12 5.25 5.80 -18.60
CA VAL A 12 4.25 5.18 -19.52
C VAL A 12 4.85 4.75 -20.88
N GLU A 13 6.01 5.27 -21.29
CA GLU A 13 6.61 5.00 -22.61
C GLU A 13 7.96 4.26 -22.57
N ARG A 14 8.39 3.77 -21.39
CA ARG A 14 9.69 3.11 -21.23
C ARG A 14 9.53 1.62 -20.89
N ASP A 15 10.40 0.79 -21.47
CA ASP A 15 10.60 -0.57 -21.00
C ASP A 15 11.23 -0.56 -19.59
N PHE A 16 10.84 -1.52 -18.75
CA PHE A 16 11.37 -1.62 -17.38
C PHE A 16 12.83 -2.10 -17.41
N ASP A 17 13.76 -1.16 -17.37
CA ASP A 17 15.21 -1.37 -17.37
C ASP A 17 15.84 -1.13 -15.97
N GLU A 18 17.17 -1.29 -15.88
CA GLU A 18 17.92 -1.04 -14.64
C GLU A 18 17.86 0.43 -14.20
N ALA A 19 17.78 1.37 -15.14
CA ALA A 19 17.70 2.79 -14.83
C ALA A 19 16.36 3.11 -14.17
N MET A 20 15.27 2.62 -14.73
CA MET A 20 13.93 2.75 -14.12
C MET A 20 13.86 2.06 -12.75
N PHE A 21 14.44 0.87 -12.61
CA PHE A 21 14.50 0.19 -11.32
C PHE A 21 15.22 1.03 -10.27
N LYS A 22 16.36 1.64 -10.65
CA LYS A 22 17.11 2.52 -9.77
C LYS A 22 16.29 3.76 -9.38
N GLU A 23 15.61 4.38 -10.33
CA GLU A 23 14.73 5.53 -10.06
C GLU A 23 13.62 5.16 -9.06
N LEU A 24 12.96 4.02 -9.25
CA LEU A 24 11.94 3.53 -8.31
C LEU A 24 12.51 3.23 -6.94
N PHE A 25 13.72 2.65 -6.88
CA PHE A 25 14.40 2.38 -5.61
C PHE A 25 14.69 3.70 -4.87
N ASP A 26 15.31 4.66 -5.55
CA ASP A 26 15.67 5.96 -4.96
C ASP A 26 14.42 6.72 -4.47
N LEU A 27 13.30 6.57 -5.16
CA LEU A 27 12.04 7.24 -4.85
C LEU A 27 11.27 6.59 -3.67
N TYR A 28 11.26 5.27 -3.59
CA TYR A 28 10.38 4.55 -2.66
C TYR A 28 11.09 3.84 -1.49
N ALA A 29 12.39 3.54 -1.58
CA ALA A 29 13.09 2.76 -0.56
C ALA A 29 13.00 3.39 0.85
N SER A 30 13.26 4.71 0.95
CA SER A 30 13.17 5.42 2.23
C SER A 30 11.75 5.47 2.79
N ARG A 31 10.74 5.54 1.92
CA ARG A 31 9.32 5.54 2.31
C ARG A 31 8.90 4.16 2.83
N ILE A 32 9.29 3.10 2.13
CA ILE A 32 9.03 1.71 2.54
C ILE A 32 9.74 1.40 3.86
N TYR A 33 11.00 1.83 4.02
CA TYR A 33 11.74 1.66 5.26
C TYR A 33 11.02 2.31 6.45
N LYS A 34 10.66 3.59 6.34
CA LYS A 34 9.94 4.32 7.40
C LYS A 34 8.61 3.65 7.72
N PHE A 35 7.88 3.24 6.69
CA PHE A 35 6.62 2.52 6.83
C PHE A 35 6.85 1.17 7.55
N GLY A 36 7.76 0.34 7.05
CA GLY A 36 8.09 -0.95 7.67
C GLY A 36 8.51 -0.81 9.13
N ASN A 37 9.45 0.11 9.42
CA ASN A 37 9.94 0.32 10.78
C ASN A 37 8.86 0.79 11.75
N SER A 38 7.86 1.53 11.27
CA SER A 38 6.73 1.97 12.10
C SER A 38 5.87 0.80 12.60
N TYR A 39 5.80 -0.30 11.85
CA TYR A 39 5.01 -1.49 12.19
C TYR A 39 5.84 -2.63 12.76
N LEU A 40 6.98 -2.92 12.17
CA LEU A 40 7.86 -4.03 12.58
C LEU A 40 8.63 -3.70 13.86
N LYS A 41 8.82 -2.41 14.17
CA LYS A 41 9.58 -1.92 15.33
C LYS A 41 11.01 -2.46 15.39
N SER A 42 11.61 -2.71 14.23
CA SER A 42 12.95 -3.23 14.04
C SER A 42 13.55 -2.63 12.78
N SER A 43 14.68 -1.98 12.90
CA SER A 43 15.40 -1.39 11.76
C SER A 43 15.89 -2.46 10.79
N LEU A 44 16.36 -3.59 11.32
CA LEU A 44 16.85 -4.72 10.55
C LEU A 44 15.73 -5.31 9.67
N ASP A 45 14.55 -5.58 10.27
CA ASP A 45 13.42 -6.10 9.51
C ASP A 45 12.88 -5.07 8.50
N ALA A 46 12.99 -3.77 8.79
CA ALA A 46 12.61 -2.74 7.84
C ALA A 46 13.57 -2.64 6.65
N GLU A 47 14.86 -2.89 6.86
CA GLU A 47 15.86 -2.99 5.78
C GLU A 47 15.62 -4.24 4.92
N GLU A 48 15.38 -5.39 5.55
CA GLU A 48 15.03 -6.64 4.87
C GLU A 48 13.74 -6.48 4.05
N LEU A 49 12.72 -5.83 4.63
CA LEU A 49 11.48 -5.49 3.92
C LEU A 49 11.76 -4.70 2.62
N VAL A 50 12.61 -3.67 2.67
CA VAL A 50 12.95 -2.89 1.48
C VAL A 50 13.59 -3.78 0.42
N GLN A 51 14.55 -4.62 0.80
CA GLN A 51 15.21 -5.55 -0.11
C GLN A 51 14.22 -6.51 -0.75
N ASP A 52 13.36 -7.14 0.04
CA ASP A 52 12.36 -8.10 -0.42
C ASP A 52 11.34 -7.48 -1.39
N VAL A 53 10.90 -6.25 -1.08
CA VAL A 53 9.99 -5.52 -1.98
C VAL A 53 10.63 -5.33 -3.34
N PHE A 54 11.86 -4.82 -3.38
CA PHE A 54 12.52 -4.51 -4.65
C PHE A 54 12.99 -5.76 -5.40
N VAL A 55 13.35 -6.85 -4.73
CA VAL A 55 13.57 -8.16 -5.36
C VAL A 55 12.29 -8.64 -6.06
N ARG A 56 11.12 -8.53 -5.43
CA ARG A 56 9.84 -8.92 -6.04
C ARG A 56 9.48 -8.01 -7.23
N VAL A 57 9.71 -6.71 -7.13
CA VAL A 57 9.52 -5.76 -8.24
C VAL A 57 10.39 -6.15 -9.43
N TRP A 58 11.69 -6.41 -9.20
CA TRP A 58 12.62 -6.82 -10.24
C TRP A 58 12.23 -8.13 -10.91
N ASN A 59 11.87 -9.13 -10.13
CA ASN A 59 11.47 -10.44 -10.66
C ASN A 59 10.20 -10.37 -11.51
N LYS A 60 9.32 -9.43 -11.22
CA LYS A 60 8.06 -9.23 -11.93
C LYS A 60 8.10 -8.15 -13.00
N ARG A 61 9.25 -7.54 -13.26
CA ARG A 61 9.40 -6.36 -14.12
C ARG A 61 8.83 -6.51 -15.52
N GLN A 62 8.88 -7.71 -16.09
CA GLN A 62 8.35 -7.99 -17.43
C GLN A 62 6.82 -8.12 -17.48
N GLU A 63 6.20 -8.39 -16.32
CA GLU A 63 4.75 -8.51 -16.17
C GLU A 63 4.10 -7.20 -15.72
N LEU A 64 4.92 -6.17 -15.37
CA LEU A 64 4.42 -4.91 -14.85
C LEU A 64 3.80 -4.08 -15.96
N ASP A 65 2.55 -3.73 -15.77
CA ASP A 65 1.86 -2.75 -16.59
C ASP A 65 2.17 -1.34 -16.04
N LEU A 66 3.13 -0.67 -16.68
CA LEU A 66 3.60 0.66 -16.28
C LEU A 66 2.55 1.77 -16.50
N SER A 67 1.49 1.49 -17.25
CA SER A 67 0.34 2.41 -17.35
C SER A 67 -0.49 2.47 -16.07
N LYS A 68 -0.34 1.48 -15.20
CA LYS A 68 -0.97 1.42 -13.88
C LYS A 68 -0.08 2.04 -12.82
N ASN A 69 -0.70 2.46 -11.73
CA ASN A 69 0.00 3.07 -10.60
C ASN A 69 1.03 2.12 -9.98
N ILE A 70 2.30 2.24 -10.40
CA ILE A 70 3.43 1.43 -9.91
C ILE A 70 3.66 1.61 -8.41
N GLN A 71 3.39 2.80 -7.88
CA GLN A 71 3.47 3.07 -6.45
C GLN A 71 2.53 2.15 -5.67
N SER A 72 1.27 2.06 -6.08
CA SER A 72 0.28 1.18 -5.44
C SER A 72 0.73 -0.29 -5.47
N TYR A 73 1.37 -0.72 -6.54
CA TYR A 73 1.92 -2.08 -6.65
C TYR A 73 3.05 -2.32 -5.66
N ILE A 74 4.03 -1.42 -5.60
CA ILE A 74 5.19 -1.51 -4.69
C ILE A 74 4.73 -1.56 -3.22
N PHE A 75 3.83 -0.67 -2.83
CA PHE A 75 3.33 -0.65 -1.45
C PHE A 75 2.44 -1.85 -1.12
N LYS A 76 1.69 -2.39 -2.10
CA LYS A 76 0.94 -3.63 -1.91
C LYS A 76 1.87 -4.80 -1.55
N ILE A 77 3.03 -4.89 -2.20
CA ILE A 77 4.06 -5.87 -1.85
C ILE A 77 4.54 -5.65 -0.42
N ALA A 78 4.88 -4.39 -0.06
CA ALA A 78 5.37 -4.05 1.26
C ALA A 78 4.36 -4.42 2.37
N VAL A 79 3.09 -4.08 2.19
CA VAL A 79 2.02 -4.41 3.13
C VAL A 79 1.89 -5.92 3.33
N ASN A 80 1.89 -6.69 2.24
CA ASN A 80 1.79 -8.15 2.32
C ASN A 80 2.96 -8.74 3.11
N LEU A 81 4.18 -8.30 2.83
CA LEU A 81 5.38 -8.76 3.55
C LEU A 81 5.34 -8.41 5.04
N ILE A 82 4.87 -7.21 5.40
CA ILE A 82 4.69 -6.83 6.81
C ILE A 82 3.69 -7.76 7.51
N TYR A 83 2.55 -8.06 6.85
CA TYR A 83 1.58 -9.01 7.41
C TYR A 83 2.17 -10.39 7.63
N ASP A 84 2.90 -10.90 6.64
CA ASP A 84 3.54 -12.22 6.74
C ASP A 84 4.52 -12.25 7.92
N GLN A 85 5.34 -11.21 8.09
CA GLN A 85 6.27 -11.12 9.22
C GLN A 85 5.56 -11.01 10.58
N LEU A 86 4.54 -10.16 10.69
CA LEU A 86 3.78 -10.01 11.94
C LEU A 86 3.05 -11.29 12.31
N ARG A 87 2.49 -12.00 11.33
CA ARG A 87 1.86 -13.29 11.52
C ARG A 87 2.85 -14.34 11.99
N LYS A 88 4.02 -14.43 11.36
CA LYS A 88 5.11 -15.34 11.76
C LYS A 88 5.51 -15.09 13.21
N ARG A 89 5.76 -13.84 13.60
CA ARG A 89 6.08 -13.47 14.98
C ARG A 89 4.98 -13.85 15.99
N LYS A 90 3.72 -13.70 15.60
CA LYS A 90 2.58 -14.09 16.44
C LYS A 90 2.56 -15.60 16.66
N LEU A 91 2.77 -16.38 15.60
CA LEU A 91 2.85 -17.84 15.69
C LEU A 91 4.05 -18.29 16.54
N GLU A 92 5.23 -17.69 16.33
CA GLU A 92 6.42 -17.99 17.14
C GLU A 92 6.21 -17.70 18.63
N LYS A 93 5.54 -16.60 18.98
CA LYS A 93 5.16 -16.31 20.37
C LYS A 93 4.17 -17.33 20.91
N MET A 94 3.15 -17.70 20.15
CA MET A 94 2.18 -18.73 20.56
C MET A 94 2.86 -20.09 20.73
N HIS A 95 3.81 -20.46 19.86
CA HIS A 95 4.59 -21.70 20.01
C HIS A 95 5.52 -21.65 21.21
N ALA A 96 6.16 -20.52 21.49
CA ALA A 96 6.98 -20.37 22.69
C ALA A 96 6.17 -20.46 23.98
N GLU A 97 4.92 -20.02 23.97
CA GLU A 97 3.98 -20.13 25.09
C GLU A 97 3.32 -21.53 25.18
N LEU A 98 3.20 -22.24 24.04
CA LEU A 98 2.52 -23.53 23.91
C LEU A 98 3.48 -24.71 23.72
N SER A 99 4.70 -24.70 24.26
CA SER A 99 5.68 -25.78 24.05
C SER A 99 5.20 -27.22 24.38
N VAL A 100 3.94 -27.53 24.19
CA VAL A 100 3.27 -28.85 24.43
C VAL A 100 2.22 -29.22 23.37
N PHE A 101 2.10 -28.72 22.17
CA PHE A 101 1.21 -29.39 21.19
C PHE A 101 1.54 -29.15 19.71
N GLN A 102 1.53 -30.24 18.98
CA GLN A 102 1.82 -30.60 17.57
C GLN A 102 1.45 -29.63 16.46
N GLN A 103 2.33 -29.70 15.45
CA GLN A 103 2.25 -29.08 14.11
C GLN A 103 1.03 -29.50 13.30
N THR A 104 0.39 -28.54 12.66
CA THR A 104 -0.28 -28.74 11.37
C THR A 104 0.14 -27.59 10.46
N GLU A 105 0.88 -27.93 9.41
CA GLU A 105 1.20 -27.05 8.29
C GLU A 105 -0.07 -26.88 7.44
N GLU A 106 -0.69 -25.70 7.48
CA GLU A 106 -1.72 -25.34 6.51
C GLU A 106 -1.13 -24.38 5.46
N ASP A 107 -1.43 -24.69 4.21
CA ASP A 107 -0.98 -24.01 2.97
C ASP A 107 -1.36 -22.51 2.97
N ASP A 108 -0.36 -21.67 3.25
CA ASP A 108 -0.47 -20.25 3.59
C ASP A 108 -0.77 -19.33 2.39
N SER A 109 -0.62 -19.83 1.16
CA SER A 109 -0.77 -19.03 -0.08
C SER A 109 -2.24 -18.72 -0.40
N THR A 110 -3.15 -19.62 -0.02
CA THR A 110 -4.58 -19.51 -0.30
C THR A 110 -5.27 -18.56 0.68
N TRP A 111 -4.87 -18.55 1.95
CA TRP A 111 -5.42 -17.66 2.97
C TRP A 111 -5.06 -16.19 2.72
N ASN A 112 -3.83 -15.91 2.26
CA ASN A 112 -3.42 -14.55 1.95
C ASN A 112 -4.17 -13.97 0.75
N LYS A 113 -4.46 -14.78 -0.27
CA LYS A 113 -5.28 -14.36 -1.42
C LYS A 113 -6.75 -14.12 -1.04
N LEU A 114 -7.32 -14.97 -0.21
CA LEU A 114 -8.69 -14.82 0.30
C LEU A 114 -8.84 -13.59 1.20
N ALA A 115 -7.91 -13.38 2.12
CA ALA A 115 -7.92 -12.22 3.02
C ALA A 115 -7.74 -10.89 2.27
N LEU A 116 -6.92 -10.87 1.20
CA LEU A 116 -6.74 -9.69 0.34
C LEU A 116 -7.97 -9.39 -0.51
N ASN A 117 -8.62 -10.43 -1.04
CA ASN A 117 -9.86 -10.26 -1.80
C ASN A 117 -11.01 -9.78 -0.91
N ASP A 118 -11.11 -10.31 0.31
CA ASP A 118 -12.09 -9.88 1.29
C ASP A 118 -11.87 -8.42 1.71
N LEU A 119 -10.62 -8.05 1.98
CA LEU A 119 -10.27 -6.66 2.27
C LEU A 119 -10.57 -5.71 1.11
N GLN A 120 -10.22 -6.08 -0.12
CA GLN A 120 -10.52 -5.27 -1.29
C GLN A 120 -12.04 -5.08 -1.44
N SER A 121 -12.80 -6.13 -1.19
CA SER A 121 -14.28 -6.10 -1.20
C SER A 121 -14.83 -5.18 -0.11
N GLN A 122 -14.32 -5.29 1.11
CA GLN A 122 -14.71 -4.44 2.24
C GLN A 122 -14.35 -2.97 1.98
N LEU A 123 -13.14 -2.69 1.47
CA LEU A 123 -12.72 -1.34 1.11
C LEU A 123 -13.62 -0.74 0.04
N ASN A 124 -13.90 -1.49 -1.02
CA ASN A 124 -14.80 -1.04 -2.08
C ASN A 124 -16.22 -0.74 -1.55
N THR A 125 -16.71 -1.58 -0.65
CA THR A 125 -18.02 -1.39 0.01
C THR A 125 -18.04 -0.11 0.85
N LEU A 126 -17.00 0.15 1.64
CA LEU A 126 -16.90 1.35 2.46
C LEU A 126 -16.72 2.62 1.59
N VAL A 127 -15.92 2.54 0.54
CA VAL A 127 -15.76 3.64 -0.42
C VAL A 127 -17.08 3.95 -1.09
N ALA A 128 -17.87 2.94 -1.45
CA ALA A 128 -19.21 3.13 -2.04
C ALA A 128 -20.20 3.80 -1.08
N GLN A 129 -20.03 3.65 0.24
CA GLN A 129 -20.87 4.31 1.26
C GLN A 129 -20.49 5.78 1.50
N MET A 130 -19.34 6.24 0.99
CA MET A 130 -18.96 7.65 1.12
C MET A 130 -19.89 8.56 0.32
N PRO A 131 -20.14 9.80 0.79
CA PRO A 131 -20.79 10.83 -0.01
C PRO A 131 -20.08 10.99 -1.36
N GLU A 132 -20.83 11.22 -2.43
CA GLU A 132 -20.34 11.18 -3.81
C GLU A 132 -19.09 12.02 -4.04
N GLN A 133 -19.08 13.28 -3.63
CA GLN A 133 -17.90 14.15 -3.77
C GLN A 133 -16.68 13.61 -3.03
N ARG A 134 -16.85 13.05 -1.83
CA ARG A 134 -15.76 12.46 -1.05
C ARG A 134 -15.22 11.22 -1.74
N ARG A 135 -16.11 10.34 -2.19
CA ARG A 135 -15.75 9.13 -2.93
C ARG A 135 -14.96 9.47 -4.18
N GLN A 136 -15.45 10.45 -4.97
CA GLN A 136 -14.78 10.89 -6.18
C GLN A 136 -13.38 11.42 -5.92
N VAL A 137 -13.23 12.35 -4.97
CA VAL A 137 -11.92 12.89 -4.57
C VAL A 137 -10.99 11.79 -4.06
N PHE A 138 -11.51 10.86 -3.24
CA PHE A 138 -10.73 9.74 -2.73
C PHE A 138 -10.25 8.82 -3.84
N THR A 139 -11.13 8.45 -4.78
CA THR A 139 -10.80 7.59 -5.93
C THR A 139 -9.72 8.24 -6.80
N MET A 140 -9.92 9.49 -7.21
CA MET A 140 -8.95 10.23 -8.02
C MET A 140 -7.57 10.33 -7.34
N SER A 141 -7.54 10.55 -6.03
CA SER A 141 -6.28 10.68 -5.29
C SER A 141 -5.57 9.33 -5.09
N ARG A 142 -6.31 8.24 -4.81
CA ARG A 142 -5.73 6.99 -4.31
C ARG A 142 -5.69 5.86 -5.34
N PHE A 143 -6.63 5.84 -6.26
CA PHE A 143 -6.68 4.83 -7.31
C PHE A 143 -6.14 5.37 -8.64
N ASP A 144 -6.45 6.64 -8.96
CA ASP A 144 -6.00 7.25 -10.23
C ASP A 144 -4.66 7.97 -10.09
N GLY A 145 -4.17 8.15 -8.85
CA GLY A 145 -2.85 8.73 -8.58
C GLY A 145 -2.73 10.24 -8.84
N LEU A 146 -3.85 10.94 -8.99
CA LEU A 146 -3.87 12.38 -9.27
C LEU A 146 -3.42 13.19 -8.05
N SER A 147 -2.65 14.25 -8.30
CA SER A 147 -2.28 15.24 -7.29
C SER A 147 -3.49 16.05 -6.82
N TYR A 148 -3.42 16.62 -5.63
CA TYR A 148 -4.51 17.47 -5.10
C TYR A 148 -4.77 18.71 -5.95
N ASP A 149 -3.77 19.22 -6.68
CA ASP A 149 -3.92 20.35 -7.59
C ASP A 149 -4.68 19.94 -8.85
N GLU A 150 -4.38 18.76 -9.43
CA GLU A 150 -5.10 18.21 -10.59
C GLU A 150 -6.55 17.89 -10.24
N ILE A 151 -6.79 17.27 -9.07
CA ILE A 151 -8.15 16.99 -8.59
C ILE A 151 -8.94 18.30 -8.40
N ALA A 152 -8.31 19.31 -7.80
CA ALA A 152 -8.92 20.62 -7.59
C ALA A 152 -9.35 21.26 -8.92
N GLN A 153 -8.50 21.18 -9.94
CA GLN A 153 -8.77 21.68 -11.30
C GLN A 153 -9.91 20.89 -11.96
N GLN A 154 -9.83 19.55 -11.94
CA GLN A 154 -10.83 18.71 -12.62
C GLN A 154 -12.23 18.83 -12.01
N LEU A 155 -12.31 18.95 -10.68
CA LEU A 155 -13.57 19.05 -9.96
C LEU A 155 -14.04 20.50 -9.74
N ASN A 156 -13.24 21.49 -10.18
CA ASN A 156 -13.49 22.91 -9.97
C ASN A 156 -13.74 23.27 -8.49
N ILE A 157 -12.89 22.74 -7.60
CA ILE A 157 -12.91 23.00 -6.15
C ILE A 157 -11.54 23.48 -5.67
N SER A 158 -11.47 24.03 -4.45
CA SER A 158 -10.19 24.44 -3.90
C SER A 158 -9.31 23.22 -3.51
N LYS A 159 -7.98 23.34 -3.59
CA LYS A 159 -7.04 22.35 -3.06
C LYS A 159 -7.34 22.00 -1.61
N ARG A 160 -7.64 23.01 -0.78
CA ARG A 160 -8.03 22.83 0.61
C ARG A 160 -9.31 21.97 0.77
N THR A 161 -10.24 22.08 -0.18
CA THR A 161 -11.43 21.22 -0.20
C THR A 161 -11.03 19.77 -0.50
N VAL A 162 -10.13 19.54 -1.46
CA VAL A 162 -9.59 18.21 -1.76
C VAL A 162 -8.92 17.60 -0.53
N GLU A 163 -7.99 18.33 0.11
CA GLU A 163 -7.33 17.91 1.35
C GLU A 163 -8.33 17.50 2.44
N ASN A 164 -9.34 18.33 2.66
CA ASN A 164 -10.38 18.04 3.64
C ASN A 164 -11.21 16.80 3.29
N GLN A 165 -11.56 16.59 2.01
CA GLN A 165 -12.30 15.41 1.60
C GLN A 165 -11.46 14.13 1.75
N VAL A 166 -10.19 14.16 1.37
CA VAL A 166 -9.26 13.04 1.61
C VAL A 166 -9.12 12.74 3.10
N TYR A 167 -8.89 13.75 3.92
CA TYR A 167 -8.81 13.57 5.38
C TYR A 167 -10.08 12.91 5.95
N ARG A 168 -11.26 13.40 5.57
CA ARG A 168 -12.54 12.83 6.03
C ARG A 168 -12.78 11.41 5.50
N ALA A 169 -12.35 11.11 4.28
CA ALA A 169 -12.41 9.76 3.73
C ALA A 169 -11.56 8.79 4.54
N MET A 170 -10.33 9.21 4.88
CA MET A 170 -9.41 8.41 5.68
C MET A 170 -9.91 8.20 7.12
N ALA A 171 -10.48 9.24 7.74
CA ALA A 171 -11.08 9.14 9.06
C ALA A 171 -12.25 8.13 9.06
N PHE A 172 -13.13 8.20 8.05
CA PHE A 172 -14.22 7.27 7.87
C PHE A 172 -13.74 5.83 7.71
N LEU A 173 -12.75 5.58 6.85
CA LEU A 173 -12.17 4.25 6.68
C LEU A 173 -11.58 3.73 7.98
N LYS A 174 -10.82 4.55 8.70
CA LYS A 174 -10.21 4.18 9.97
C LYS A 174 -11.24 3.78 11.04
N GLU A 175 -12.40 4.37 11.02
CA GLU A 175 -13.49 4.08 11.96
C GLU A 175 -14.23 2.78 11.63
N HIS A 176 -14.33 2.43 10.35
CA HIS A 176 -15.18 1.32 9.87
C HIS A 176 -14.40 0.07 9.44
N ILE A 177 -13.08 0.17 9.28
CA ILE A 177 -12.24 -0.97 8.95
C ILE A 177 -11.72 -1.63 10.23
N ASP A 178 -11.83 -2.96 10.29
CA ASP A 178 -11.26 -3.77 11.36
C ASP A 178 -9.77 -3.41 11.59
N SER A 179 -9.38 -3.38 12.86
CA SER A 179 -8.00 -3.10 13.29
C SER A 179 -6.95 -4.00 12.63
N ARG A 180 -7.35 -5.19 12.17
CA ARG A 180 -6.51 -6.09 11.36
C ARG A 180 -6.04 -5.48 10.05
N TYR A 181 -6.79 -4.54 9.52
CA TYR A 181 -6.55 -3.89 8.22
C TYR A 181 -5.99 -2.47 8.34
N ILE A 182 -5.63 -2.04 9.56
CA ILE A 182 -5.04 -0.70 9.81
C ILE A 182 -3.80 -0.46 8.94
N LEU A 183 -3.00 -1.51 8.69
CA LEU A 183 -1.85 -1.44 7.78
C LEU A 183 -2.23 -1.02 6.35
N TYR A 184 -3.38 -1.47 5.87
CA TYR A 184 -3.88 -1.11 4.55
C TYR A 184 -4.32 0.35 4.49
N ILE A 185 -4.92 0.86 5.56
CA ILE A 185 -5.28 2.28 5.66
C ILE A 185 -4.03 3.15 5.75
N ALA A 186 -3.03 2.73 6.51
CA ALA A 186 -1.76 3.43 6.60
C ALA A 186 -1.08 3.54 5.23
N PHE A 187 -1.20 2.52 4.37
CA PHE A 187 -0.80 2.59 2.98
C PHE A 187 -1.39 3.80 2.26
N PHE A 188 -2.68 4.04 2.39
CA PHE A 188 -3.36 5.20 1.82
C PHE A 188 -2.99 6.52 2.50
N TYR A 189 -2.44 6.48 3.71
CA TYR A 189 -2.01 7.68 4.45
C TYR A 189 -0.62 8.16 4.01
N PHE A 190 0.28 7.23 3.63
CA PHE A 190 1.67 7.51 3.29
C PHE A 190 1.95 7.52 1.77
N SER A 191 0.95 7.27 0.95
CA SER A 191 0.97 7.53 -0.49
C SER A 191 0.64 8.98 -0.79
#